data_b98299809784cfb5aa06fbeed69c78d7
#
_entry.id   b98299809784cfb5aa06fbeed69c78d7
#
_cell.length_a   1.000
_cell.length_b   1.000
_cell.length_c   1.000
_cell.angle_alpha   90.00
_cell.angle_beta   90.00
_cell.angle_gamma   90.00
#
_symmetry.space_group_name_H-M   'P 1'
#
loop_
_entity.id
_entity.type
_entity.pdbx_description
1 polymer ?
#
loop_
_entity_poly.entity_id
_entity_poly.type
_entity_poly.pdbx_seq_one_letter_code
_entity_poly.pdbx_strand_id
1 'polypeptide(L)'
;MTEKEPQMELEKDPSVGVINLVVEVKENIVKVEENVTKVQDNIEQVQEKVLLVNHVDKIGSLLMDNNYIQGLITKLSINIDTATNAKIGNILTFLNTSVSGVLPLKSMLDNLQQVFEDGVLDLYDVPIIVKIITDLLNTNINAELLRNVKITDVGLVLKLLIYILIEFKIIQTDKIDNKTIFKIIDSSLDLLETSLKVSNIKFNCSCCPWFKK
;
A
#
# COMPACT_ATOMS: atom_id res chain seq x y z
N MET A 1 86.93 -30.71 -1.77
CA MET A 1 86.42 -30.16 -0.50
C MET A 1 85.49 -29.03 -0.89
N THR A 2 84.18 -29.30 -0.89
CA THR A 2 83.12 -28.34 -1.18
C THR A 2 82.44 -28.00 0.15
N GLU A 3 82.70 -26.76 0.63
CA GLU A 3 82.03 -26.21 1.80
C GLU A 3 80.57 -25.95 1.46
N LYS A 4 79.68 -26.55 2.23
CA LYS A 4 78.25 -26.26 2.25
C LYS A 4 78.03 -25.07 3.17
N GLU A 5 77.56 -23.93 2.59
CA GLU A 5 77.03 -22.81 3.37
C GLU A 5 75.77 -23.25 4.15
N PRO A 6 75.62 -22.89 5.42
CA PRO A 6 74.38 -23.12 6.17
C PRO A 6 73.31 -22.13 5.67
N GLN A 7 72.20 -22.69 5.17
CA GLN A 7 70.98 -21.91 4.94
C GLN A 7 70.43 -21.45 6.26
N MET A 8 70.40 -20.15 6.45
CA MET A 8 69.78 -19.49 7.59
C MET A 8 68.26 -19.57 7.38
N GLU A 9 67.57 -20.45 8.14
CA GLU A 9 66.13 -20.45 8.24
C GLU A 9 65.68 -19.10 8.86
N LEU A 10 64.96 -18.28 8.06
CA LEU A 10 64.33 -17.08 8.56
C LEU A 10 63.25 -17.52 9.60
N GLU A 11 63.52 -17.28 10.84
CA GLU A 11 62.50 -17.37 11.93
C GLU A 11 61.35 -16.45 11.52
N LYS A 12 60.15 -17.05 11.24
CA LYS A 12 58.93 -16.32 11.03
C LYS A 12 58.55 -15.61 12.34
N ASP A 13 58.62 -14.30 12.31
CA ASP A 13 58.25 -13.43 13.42
C ASP A 13 56.80 -13.78 13.90
N PRO A 14 56.59 -14.27 15.11
CA PRO A 14 55.28 -14.68 15.61
C PRO A 14 54.29 -13.51 15.73
N SER A 15 54.76 -12.28 15.74
CA SER A 15 53.94 -11.06 15.77
C SER A 15 53.07 -10.86 14.50
N VAL A 16 53.58 -11.29 13.34
CA VAL A 16 52.87 -11.19 12.06
C VAL A 16 51.66 -12.12 12.03
N GLY A 17 51.74 -13.30 12.64
CA GLY A 17 50.63 -14.23 12.72
C GLY A 17 49.49 -13.70 13.58
N VAL A 18 49.79 -13.04 14.69
CA VAL A 18 48.80 -12.43 15.59
C VAL A 18 48.10 -11.24 14.90
N ILE A 19 48.83 -10.39 14.19
CA ILE A 19 48.25 -9.23 13.47
C ILE A 19 47.25 -9.71 12.40
N ASN A 20 47.60 -10.73 11.62
CA ASN A 20 46.71 -11.28 10.61
C ASN A 20 45.43 -11.87 11.22
N LEU A 21 45.55 -12.59 12.35
CA LEU A 21 44.39 -13.14 13.06
C LEU A 21 43.45 -12.01 13.58
N VAL A 22 44.01 -10.93 14.10
CA VAL A 22 43.24 -9.79 14.58
C VAL A 22 42.49 -9.10 13.45
N VAL A 23 43.11 -8.99 12.27
CA VAL A 23 42.45 -8.41 11.07
C VAL A 23 41.30 -9.31 10.63
N GLU A 24 41.53 -10.61 10.52
CA GLU A 24 40.47 -11.56 10.11
C GLU A 24 39.30 -11.58 11.09
N VAL A 25 39.56 -11.52 12.39
CA VAL A 25 38.50 -11.42 13.44
C VAL A 25 37.70 -10.12 13.27
N LYS A 26 38.35 -8.98 13.03
CA LYS A 26 37.65 -7.71 12.80
C LYS A 26 36.76 -7.77 11.54
N GLU A 27 37.25 -8.32 10.44
CA GLU A 27 36.44 -8.49 9.21
C GLU A 27 35.23 -9.40 9.45
N ASN A 28 35.40 -10.46 10.24
CA ASN A 28 34.30 -11.36 10.58
C ASN A 28 33.28 -10.67 11.49
N ILE A 29 33.71 -9.82 12.44
CA ILE A 29 32.81 -9.04 13.30
C ILE A 29 31.98 -8.10 12.44
N VAL A 30 32.56 -7.36 11.50
CA VAL A 30 31.81 -6.47 10.60
C VAL A 30 30.76 -7.23 9.78
N LYS A 31 31.11 -8.40 9.23
CA LYS A 31 30.15 -9.25 8.51
C LYS A 31 29.00 -9.75 9.40
N VAL A 32 29.28 -10.05 10.66
CA VAL A 32 28.26 -10.46 11.63
C VAL A 32 27.33 -9.28 11.95
N GLU A 33 27.88 -8.09 12.15
CA GLU A 33 27.07 -6.87 12.39
C GLU A 33 26.15 -6.55 11.19
N GLU A 34 26.65 -6.64 9.97
CA GLU A 34 25.84 -6.46 8.76
C GLU A 34 24.71 -7.51 8.66
N ASN A 35 25.00 -8.76 9.01
CA ASN A 35 23.98 -9.82 8.99
C ASN A 35 22.94 -9.63 10.10
N VAL A 36 23.35 -9.18 11.29
CA VAL A 36 22.42 -8.85 12.38
C VAL A 36 21.49 -7.73 11.98
N THR A 37 22.01 -6.67 11.33
CA THR A 37 21.18 -5.58 10.83
C THR A 37 20.15 -6.07 9.80
N LYS A 38 20.56 -6.89 8.82
CA LYS A 38 19.65 -7.47 7.84
C LYS A 38 18.57 -8.37 8.47
N VAL A 39 18.93 -9.13 9.51
CA VAL A 39 17.96 -9.97 10.24
C VAL A 39 16.97 -9.09 11.00
N GLN A 40 17.43 -8.01 11.61
CA GLN A 40 16.58 -7.03 12.29
C GLN A 40 15.54 -6.41 11.35
N ASP A 41 16.00 -5.92 10.19
CA ASP A 41 15.13 -5.37 9.14
C ASP A 41 14.08 -6.39 8.66
N ASN A 42 14.50 -7.65 8.48
CA ASN A 42 13.58 -8.73 8.11
C ASN A 42 12.54 -9.03 9.20
N ILE A 43 12.94 -8.98 10.49
CA ILE A 43 12.02 -9.18 11.61
C ILE A 43 10.97 -8.07 11.65
N GLU A 44 11.37 -6.81 11.48
CA GLU A 44 10.44 -5.67 11.43
C GLU A 44 9.44 -5.82 10.29
N GLN A 45 9.90 -6.17 9.08
CA GLN A 45 9.03 -6.40 7.94
C GLN A 45 8.05 -7.56 8.15
N VAL A 46 8.49 -8.63 8.83
CA VAL A 46 7.60 -9.77 9.16
C VAL A 46 6.58 -9.36 10.21
N GLN A 47 6.97 -8.59 11.21
CA GLN A 47 6.04 -8.08 12.24
C GLN A 47 4.99 -7.16 11.64
N GLU A 48 5.34 -6.24 10.74
CA GLU A 48 4.39 -5.40 10.00
C GLU A 48 3.40 -6.24 9.19
N LYS A 49 3.89 -7.25 8.45
CA LYS A 49 3.02 -8.14 7.67
C LYS A 49 2.05 -8.93 8.54
N VAL A 50 2.49 -9.44 9.68
CA VAL A 50 1.64 -10.17 10.64
C VAL A 50 0.59 -9.23 11.24
N LEU A 51 0.98 -8.00 11.56
CA LEU A 51 0.07 -6.97 12.06
C LEU A 51 -1.02 -6.65 11.03
N LEU A 52 -0.62 -6.49 9.76
CA LEU A 52 -1.54 -6.21 8.66
C LEU A 52 -2.55 -7.35 8.45
N VAL A 53 -2.11 -8.62 8.47
CA VAL A 53 -3.02 -9.78 8.33
C VAL A 53 -4.08 -9.79 9.43
N ASN A 54 -3.68 -9.58 10.68
CA ASN A 54 -4.63 -9.50 11.80
C ASN A 54 -5.61 -8.33 11.65
N HIS A 55 -5.17 -7.21 11.04
CA HIS A 55 -6.04 -6.08 10.78
C HIS A 55 -7.01 -6.33 9.61
N VAL A 56 -6.59 -7.07 8.56
CA VAL A 56 -7.47 -7.40 7.42
C VAL A 56 -8.71 -8.15 7.89
N ASP A 57 -8.54 -9.19 8.72
CA ASP A 57 -9.67 -9.99 9.23
C ASP A 57 -10.59 -9.16 10.12
N LYS A 58 -10.01 -8.33 10.99
CA LYS A 58 -10.78 -7.45 11.87
C LYS A 58 -11.56 -6.39 11.09
N ILE A 59 -10.90 -5.73 10.14
CA ILE A 59 -11.53 -4.74 9.26
C ILE A 59 -12.61 -5.39 8.41
N GLY A 60 -12.33 -6.56 7.83
CA GLY A 60 -13.30 -7.33 7.07
C GLY A 60 -14.57 -7.62 7.87
N SER A 61 -14.42 -8.04 9.12
CA SER A 61 -15.56 -8.29 10.02
C SER A 61 -16.36 -7.03 10.30
N LEU A 62 -15.71 -5.89 10.53
CA LEU A 62 -16.37 -4.60 10.76
C LEU A 62 -17.11 -4.09 9.52
N LEU A 63 -16.51 -4.28 8.33
CA LEU A 63 -17.15 -3.89 7.06
C LEU A 63 -18.41 -4.72 6.78
N MET A 64 -18.52 -5.93 7.32
CA MET A 64 -19.71 -6.77 7.20
C MET A 64 -20.75 -6.51 8.29
N ASP A 65 -20.43 -5.74 9.31
CA ASP A 65 -21.39 -5.32 10.33
C ASP A 65 -22.18 -4.09 9.87
N ASN A 66 -23.40 -4.33 9.41
CA ASN A 66 -24.30 -3.28 8.94
C ASN A 66 -24.56 -2.19 9.99
N ASN A 67 -24.67 -2.55 11.27
CA ASN A 67 -24.94 -1.58 12.34
C ASN A 67 -23.71 -0.65 12.51
N TYR A 68 -22.53 -1.23 12.47
CA TYR A 68 -21.28 -0.46 12.54
C TYR A 68 -21.16 0.50 11.35
N ILE A 69 -21.37 0.03 10.12
CA ILE A 69 -21.31 0.86 8.91
C ILE A 69 -22.35 1.98 8.93
N GLN A 70 -23.59 1.70 9.33
CA GLN A 70 -24.63 2.73 9.47
C GLN A 70 -24.26 3.77 10.54
N GLY A 71 -23.66 3.33 11.65
CA GLY A 71 -23.12 4.21 12.68
C GLY A 71 -22.05 5.15 12.15
N LEU A 72 -21.11 4.62 11.32
CA LEU A 72 -20.08 5.44 10.66
C LEU A 72 -20.65 6.44 9.67
N ILE A 73 -21.57 6.02 8.81
CA ILE A 73 -22.27 6.89 7.85
C ILE A 73 -22.92 8.07 8.58
N THR A 74 -23.60 7.79 9.69
CA THR A 74 -24.22 8.82 10.54
C THR A 74 -23.18 9.74 11.18
N LYS A 75 -22.11 9.16 11.75
CA LYS A 75 -21.03 9.90 12.41
C LYS A 75 -20.29 10.84 11.43
N LEU A 76 -20.12 10.42 10.19
CA LEU A 76 -19.49 11.20 9.14
C LEU A 76 -20.46 12.16 8.44
N SER A 77 -21.73 12.21 8.87
CA SER A 77 -22.79 13.02 8.25
C SER A 77 -22.90 12.79 6.73
N ILE A 78 -22.66 11.57 6.29
CA ILE A 78 -22.81 11.19 4.89
C ILE A 78 -24.29 10.96 4.62
N ASN A 79 -24.87 11.75 3.71
CA ASN A 79 -26.25 11.58 3.30
C ASN A 79 -26.30 10.64 2.09
N ILE A 80 -26.88 9.46 2.26
CA ILE A 80 -27.04 8.44 1.23
C ILE A 80 -28.49 7.99 1.14
N ASP A 81 -28.92 7.70 -0.09
CA ASP A 81 -30.23 7.06 -0.32
C ASP A 81 -30.13 5.52 -0.16
N THR A 82 -31.29 4.87 -0.12
CA THR A 82 -31.38 3.41 0.02
C THR A 82 -30.66 2.67 -1.12
N ALA A 83 -30.70 3.21 -2.35
CA ALA A 83 -30.04 2.59 -3.49
C ALA A 83 -28.50 2.65 -3.37
N THR A 84 -27.96 3.79 -2.94
CA THR A 84 -26.53 3.98 -2.67
C THR A 84 -26.08 3.08 -1.50
N ASN A 85 -26.89 2.98 -0.46
CA ASN A 85 -26.61 2.09 0.69
C ASN A 85 -26.48 0.62 0.24
N ALA A 86 -27.40 0.14 -0.60
CA ALA A 86 -27.31 -1.20 -1.15
C ALA A 86 -26.02 -1.43 -1.98
N LYS A 87 -25.61 -0.43 -2.78
CA LYS A 87 -24.36 -0.53 -3.56
C LYS A 87 -23.12 -0.54 -2.66
N ILE A 88 -23.10 0.26 -1.61
CA ILE A 88 -22.04 0.21 -0.60
C ILE A 88 -21.94 -1.20 -0.03
N GLY A 89 -23.06 -1.79 0.40
CA GLY A 89 -23.12 -3.17 0.89
C GLY A 89 -22.54 -4.18 -0.12
N ASN A 90 -22.86 -4.05 -1.39
CA ASN A 90 -22.34 -4.89 -2.45
C ASN A 90 -20.81 -4.74 -2.60
N ILE A 91 -20.28 -3.51 -2.56
CA ILE A 91 -18.84 -3.25 -2.62
C ILE A 91 -18.15 -3.88 -1.41
N LEU A 92 -18.68 -3.68 -0.20
CA LEU A 92 -18.12 -4.25 1.02
C LEU A 92 -18.11 -5.78 0.99
N THR A 93 -19.18 -6.40 0.51
CA THR A 93 -19.25 -7.85 0.29
C THR A 93 -18.19 -8.30 -0.70
N PHE A 94 -18.04 -7.61 -1.82
CA PHE A 94 -17.01 -7.92 -2.81
C PHE A 94 -15.60 -7.82 -2.22
N LEU A 95 -15.30 -6.77 -1.47
CA LEU A 95 -13.98 -6.59 -0.82
C LEU A 95 -13.61 -7.77 0.08
N ASN A 96 -14.62 -8.38 0.72
CA ASN A 96 -14.46 -9.54 1.61
C ASN A 96 -14.58 -10.89 0.90
N THR A 97 -14.78 -10.92 -0.42
CA THR A 97 -14.89 -12.16 -1.19
C THR A 97 -13.58 -12.43 -1.91
N SER A 98 -12.97 -13.59 -1.66
CA SER A 98 -11.75 -14.00 -2.35
C SER A 98 -12.01 -14.21 -3.84
N VAL A 99 -11.25 -13.53 -4.69
CA VAL A 99 -11.30 -13.66 -6.15
C VAL A 99 -9.95 -14.20 -6.60
N SER A 100 -9.95 -15.39 -7.21
CA SER A 100 -8.73 -16.07 -7.68
C SER A 100 -7.65 -16.24 -6.59
N GLY A 101 -8.08 -16.46 -5.34
CA GLY A 101 -7.18 -16.63 -4.20
C GLY A 101 -6.63 -15.31 -3.60
N VAL A 102 -7.04 -14.18 -4.13
CA VAL A 102 -6.67 -12.85 -3.61
C VAL A 102 -7.89 -12.19 -2.97
N LEU A 103 -7.72 -11.62 -1.79
CA LEU A 103 -8.75 -10.84 -1.11
C LEU A 103 -8.62 -9.38 -1.56
N PRO A 104 -9.62 -8.80 -2.25
CA PRO A 104 -9.55 -7.42 -2.74
C PRO A 104 -9.33 -6.40 -1.62
N LEU A 105 -9.91 -6.65 -0.44
CA LEU A 105 -9.70 -5.82 0.76
C LEU A 105 -8.21 -5.74 1.11
N LYS A 106 -7.48 -6.86 1.09
CA LYS A 106 -6.04 -6.86 1.40
C LYS A 106 -5.26 -5.99 0.42
N SER A 107 -5.49 -6.18 -0.88
CA SER A 107 -4.82 -5.36 -1.91
C SER A 107 -5.11 -3.86 -1.75
N MET A 108 -6.34 -3.52 -1.38
CA MET A 108 -6.75 -2.15 -1.12
C MET A 108 -6.05 -1.57 0.13
N LEU A 109 -5.93 -2.36 1.20
CA LEU A 109 -5.23 -1.95 2.42
C LEU A 109 -3.73 -1.77 2.18
N ASP A 110 -3.09 -2.67 1.43
CA ASP A 110 -1.68 -2.58 1.05
C ASP A 110 -1.39 -1.28 0.28
N ASN A 111 -2.26 -0.90 -0.66
CA ASN A 111 -2.13 0.37 -1.39
C ASN A 111 -2.39 1.59 -0.48
N LEU A 112 -3.38 1.52 0.43
CA LEU A 112 -3.64 2.60 1.38
C LEU A 112 -2.48 2.79 2.36
N GLN A 113 -1.82 1.73 2.79
CA GLN A 113 -0.63 1.84 3.62
C GLN A 113 0.47 2.64 2.92
N GLN A 114 0.68 2.45 1.62
CA GLN A 114 1.63 3.25 0.84
C GLN A 114 1.28 4.75 0.83
N VAL A 115 -0.02 5.08 0.74
CA VAL A 115 -0.52 6.47 0.79
C VAL A 115 -0.17 7.15 2.12
N PHE A 116 -0.12 6.40 3.20
CA PHE A 116 0.11 6.95 4.55
C PHE A 116 1.49 6.61 5.11
N GLU A 117 2.42 6.14 4.28
CA GLU A 117 3.76 5.70 4.72
C GLU A 117 4.57 6.86 5.34
N ASP A 118 4.44 8.07 4.80
CA ASP A 118 5.11 9.27 5.32
C ASP A 118 4.30 10.00 6.40
N GLY A 119 3.11 9.50 6.75
CA GLY A 119 2.19 10.10 7.73
C GLY A 119 1.53 11.39 7.25
N VAL A 120 1.63 11.72 5.96
CA VAL A 120 1.04 12.91 5.35
C VAL A 120 0.22 12.50 4.13
N LEU A 121 -1.06 12.86 4.09
CA LEU A 121 -1.86 12.72 2.88
C LEU A 121 -1.83 14.05 2.12
N ASP A 122 -1.28 14.05 0.92
CA ASP A 122 -1.16 15.25 0.10
C ASP A 122 -1.49 15.01 -1.40
N LEU A 123 -1.16 15.97 -2.26
CA LEU A 123 -1.44 15.88 -3.68
C LEU A 123 -0.61 14.81 -4.40
N TYR A 124 0.50 14.36 -3.83
CA TYR A 124 1.32 13.30 -4.41
C TYR A 124 0.67 11.91 -4.25
N ASP A 125 -0.28 11.77 -3.33
CA ASP A 125 -1.04 10.55 -3.10
C ASP A 125 -2.22 10.37 -4.05
N VAL A 126 -2.66 11.45 -4.70
CA VAL A 126 -3.78 11.42 -5.66
C VAL A 126 -3.63 10.32 -6.71
N PRO A 127 -2.47 10.09 -7.35
CA PRO A 127 -2.31 9.00 -8.31
C PRO A 127 -2.55 7.62 -7.71
N ILE A 128 -2.13 7.39 -6.46
CA ILE A 128 -2.32 6.11 -5.76
C ILE A 128 -3.81 5.92 -5.43
N ILE A 129 -4.48 6.97 -4.95
CA ILE A 129 -5.92 6.95 -4.68
C ILE A 129 -6.71 6.67 -5.97
N VAL A 130 -6.37 7.35 -7.07
CA VAL A 130 -6.97 7.10 -8.38
C VAL A 130 -6.74 5.67 -8.84
N LYS A 131 -5.54 5.12 -8.62
CA LYS A 131 -5.23 3.72 -8.91
C LYS A 131 -6.11 2.77 -8.10
N ILE A 132 -6.25 2.96 -6.78
CA ILE A 132 -7.10 2.14 -5.91
C ILE A 132 -8.53 2.11 -6.45
N ILE A 133 -9.09 3.28 -6.78
CA ILE A 133 -10.46 3.41 -7.32
C ILE A 133 -10.58 2.70 -8.67
N THR A 134 -9.60 2.89 -9.54
CA THR A 134 -9.57 2.30 -10.89
C THR A 134 -9.44 0.78 -10.82
N ASP A 135 -8.57 0.27 -9.97
CA ASP A 135 -8.38 -1.18 -9.78
C ASP A 135 -9.68 -1.82 -9.28
N LEU A 136 -10.36 -1.17 -8.33
CA LEU A 136 -11.64 -1.65 -7.83
C LEU A 136 -12.72 -1.62 -8.93
N LEU A 137 -12.82 -0.57 -9.72
CA LEU A 137 -13.76 -0.48 -10.83
C LEU A 137 -13.46 -1.49 -11.93
N ASN A 138 -12.20 -1.72 -12.27
CA ASN A 138 -11.80 -2.68 -13.30
C ASN A 138 -12.06 -4.13 -12.87
N THR A 139 -11.86 -4.44 -11.61
CA THR A 139 -12.21 -5.76 -11.05
C THR A 139 -13.72 -5.99 -11.12
N ASN A 140 -14.52 -4.92 -11.06
CA ASN A 140 -15.97 -4.92 -11.10
C ASN A 140 -16.58 -5.29 -12.44
N ILE A 141 -15.86 -5.11 -13.54
CA ILE A 141 -16.39 -5.39 -14.89
C ILE A 141 -16.80 -6.88 -15.00
N ASN A 142 -16.21 -7.74 -14.17
CA ASN A 142 -16.48 -9.18 -14.16
C ASN A 142 -17.35 -9.64 -12.97
N ALA A 143 -17.72 -8.78 -12.04
CA ALA A 143 -18.50 -9.14 -10.85
C ALA A 143 -19.95 -8.68 -10.97
N GLU A 144 -20.89 -9.62 -10.96
CA GLU A 144 -22.33 -9.32 -11.04
C GLU A 144 -22.82 -8.45 -9.88
N LEU A 145 -22.16 -8.57 -8.69
CA LEU A 145 -22.43 -7.79 -7.50
C LEU A 145 -22.24 -6.28 -7.68
N LEU A 146 -21.39 -5.87 -8.61
CA LEU A 146 -20.96 -4.49 -8.76
C LEU A 146 -21.52 -3.83 -10.04
N ARG A 147 -22.49 -4.49 -10.64
CA ARG A 147 -23.25 -3.93 -11.74
C ARG A 147 -23.94 -2.62 -11.28
N ASN A 148 -23.69 -1.52 -11.99
CA ASN A 148 -24.20 -0.18 -11.69
C ASN A 148 -23.53 0.56 -10.48
N VAL A 149 -22.41 0.09 -9.98
CA VAL A 149 -21.59 0.86 -9.03
C VAL A 149 -20.97 2.05 -9.76
N LYS A 150 -21.08 3.23 -9.17
CA LYS A 150 -20.48 4.46 -9.67
C LYS A 150 -19.16 4.74 -8.98
N ILE A 151 -18.35 5.59 -9.59
CA ILE A 151 -17.10 6.10 -8.99
C ILE A 151 -17.37 6.71 -7.61
N THR A 152 -18.47 7.46 -7.48
CA THR A 152 -18.89 8.08 -6.21
C THR A 152 -19.22 7.06 -5.13
N ASP A 153 -19.81 5.89 -5.48
CA ASP A 153 -20.11 4.83 -4.51
C ASP A 153 -18.80 4.20 -3.98
N VAL A 154 -17.80 4.01 -4.87
CA VAL A 154 -16.45 3.56 -4.50
C VAL A 154 -15.76 4.57 -3.60
N GLY A 155 -15.85 5.86 -3.91
CA GLY A 155 -15.30 6.93 -3.09
C GLY A 155 -15.87 6.97 -1.68
N LEU A 156 -17.17 6.69 -1.52
CA LEU A 156 -17.79 6.58 -0.20
C LEU A 156 -17.20 5.41 0.59
N VAL A 157 -17.05 4.24 -0.03
CA VAL A 157 -16.43 3.09 0.63
C VAL A 157 -14.98 3.37 1.03
N LEU A 158 -14.23 4.06 0.17
CA LEU A 158 -12.86 4.47 0.47
C LEU A 158 -12.80 5.40 1.68
N LYS A 159 -13.70 6.39 1.77
CA LYS A 159 -13.81 7.27 2.94
C LYS A 159 -14.12 6.50 4.23
N LEU A 160 -15.07 5.56 4.18
CA LEU A 160 -15.40 4.71 5.32
C LEU A 160 -14.20 3.88 5.77
N LEU A 161 -13.49 3.28 4.81
CA LEU A 161 -12.32 2.44 5.09
C LEU A 161 -11.18 3.25 5.73
N ILE A 162 -10.83 4.39 5.15
CA ILE A 162 -9.80 5.29 5.70
C ILE A 162 -10.19 5.74 7.11
N TYR A 163 -11.47 6.06 7.34
CA TYR A 163 -11.93 6.43 8.68
C TYR A 163 -11.74 5.29 9.69
N ILE A 164 -12.06 4.05 9.30
CA ILE A 164 -11.81 2.86 10.13
C ILE A 164 -10.33 2.73 10.44
N LEU A 165 -9.47 2.89 9.45
CA LEU A 165 -8.01 2.78 9.63
C LEU A 165 -7.47 3.83 10.61
N ILE A 166 -8.00 5.05 10.57
CA ILE A 166 -7.65 6.13 11.52
C ILE A 166 -8.19 5.79 12.93
N GLU A 167 -9.45 5.37 13.05
CA GLU A 167 -10.08 5.05 14.33
C GLU A 167 -9.33 3.91 15.05
N PHE A 168 -8.83 2.93 14.31
CA PHE A 168 -8.02 1.83 14.85
C PHE A 168 -6.52 2.15 14.94
N LYS A 169 -6.11 3.39 14.65
CA LYS A 169 -4.71 3.85 14.69
C LYS A 169 -3.77 3.00 13.81
N ILE A 170 -4.29 2.41 12.74
CA ILE A 170 -3.51 1.71 11.73
C ILE A 170 -2.79 2.74 10.85
N ILE A 171 -3.47 3.88 10.62
CA ILE A 171 -2.94 5.05 9.95
C ILE A 171 -2.82 6.16 10.98
N GLN A 172 -1.66 6.78 11.06
CA GLN A 172 -1.42 7.94 11.90
C GLN A 172 -1.64 9.21 11.06
N THR A 173 -2.55 10.06 11.49
CA THR A 173 -2.90 11.31 10.81
C THR A 173 -2.74 12.50 11.74
N ASP A 174 -1.70 12.50 12.56
CA ASP A 174 -1.49 13.52 13.60
C ASP A 174 -1.40 14.96 13.04
N LYS A 175 -1.19 15.10 11.74
CA LYS A 175 -1.02 16.37 11.03
C LYS A 175 -2.19 16.76 10.12
N ILE A 176 -3.17 15.86 9.90
CA ILE A 176 -4.20 16.06 8.87
C ILE A 176 -5.58 15.78 9.46
N ASP A 177 -6.51 16.70 9.30
CA ASP A 177 -7.90 16.49 9.69
C ASP A 177 -8.67 15.62 8.67
N ASN A 178 -9.70 14.91 9.14
CA ASN A 178 -10.54 14.06 8.30
C ASN A 178 -11.17 14.81 7.12
N LYS A 179 -11.43 16.12 7.27
CA LYS A 179 -12.02 16.96 6.22
C LYS A 179 -11.03 17.16 5.06
N THR A 180 -9.77 17.34 5.35
CA THR A 180 -8.71 17.44 4.33
C THR A 180 -8.54 16.11 3.60
N ILE A 181 -8.51 14.99 4.31
CA ILE A 181 -8.48 13.64 3.72
C ILE A 181 -9.65 13.45 2.75
N PHE A 182 -10.86 13.76 3.18
CA PHE A 182 -12.04 13.59 2.33
C PHE A 182 -12.03 14.50 1.10
N LYS A 183 -11.51 15.73 1.22
CA LYS A 183 -11.33 16.63 0.07
C LYS A 183 -10.35 16.06 -0.96
N ILE A 184 -9.25 15.45 -0.54
CA ILE A 184 -8.29 14.83 -1.45
C ILE A 184 -8.94 13.65 -2.17
N ILE A 185 -9.71 12.83 -1.48
CA ILE A 185 -10.48 11.74 -2.10
C ILE A 185 -11.45 12.31 -3.12
N ASP A 186 -12.25 13.33 -2.76
CA ASP A 186 -13.20 13.95 -3.67
C ASP A 186 -12.52 14.54 -4.91
N SER A 187 -11.39 15.23 -4.74
CA SER A 187 -10.58 15.74 -5.86
C SER A 187 -10.05 14.62 -6.76
N SER A 188 -9.68 13.49 -6.18
CA SER A 188 -9.23 12.30 -6.94
C SER A 188 -10.38 11.70 -7.76
N LEU A 189 -11.59 11.66 -7.19
CA LEU A 189 -12.79 11.20 -7.89
C LEU A 189 -13.17 12.14 -9.05
N ASP A 190 -13.14 13.45 -8.82
CA ASP A 190 -13.43 14.47 -9.85
C ASP A 190 -12.42 14.38 -11.00
N LEU A 191 -11.14 14.17 -10.70
CA LEU A 191 -10.09 13.97 -11.69
C LEU A 191 -10.37 12.72 -12.53
N LEU A 192 -10.74 11.62 -11.91
CA LEU A 192 -11.05 10.36 -12.59
C LEU A 192 -12.29 10.50 -13.47
N GLU A 193 -13.37 11.10 -12.96
CA GLU A 193 -14.58 11.34 -13.76
C GLU A 193 -14.30 12.23 -14.98
N THR A 194 -13.51 13.29 -14.80
CA THR A 194 -13.12 14.19 -15.88
C THR A 194 -12.30 13.45 -16.93
N SER A 195 -11.34 12.64 -16.51
CA SER A 195 -10.50 11.84 -17.40
C SER A 195 -11.33 10.84 -18.23
N LEU A 196 -12.31 10.19 -17.61
CA LEU A 196 -13.21 9.27 -18.32
C LEU A 196 -14.15 10.00 -19.30
N LYS A 197 -14.64 11.19 -18.95
CA LYS A 197 -15.44 12.02 -19.87
C LYS A 197 -14.60 12.45 -21.07
N VAL A 198 -13.36 12.86 -20.87
CA VAL A 198 -12.43 13.27 -21.95
C VAL A 198 -12.08 12.08 -22.84
N SER A 199 -11.85 10.90 -22.31
CA SER A 199 -11.55 9.69 -23.10
C SER A 199 -12.71 9.25 -24.00
N ASN A 200 -13.94 9.57 -23.61
CA ASN A 200 -15.15 9.29 -24.39
C ASN A 200 -15.50 10.39 -25.42
N ILE A 201 -14.80 11.52 -25.40
CA ILE A 201 -14.95 12.56 -26.41
C ILE A 201 -14.29 12.07 -27.70
N LYS A 202 -15.09 11.59 -28.65
CA LYS A 202 -14.63 11.44 -30.04
C LYS A 202 -14.29 12.83 -30.55
N PHE A 203 -13.01 13.18 -30.60
CA PHE A 203 -12.54 14.39 -31.24
C PHE A 203 -12.88 14.30 -32.74
N ASN A 204 -14.11 14.68 -33.12
CA ASN A 204 -14.44 14.98 -34.47
C ASN A 204 -13.81 16.34 -34.82
N CYS A 205 -12.51 16.36 -34.95
CA CYS A 205 -11.78 17.52 -35.39
C CYS A 205 -11.97 17.67 -36.91
N SER A 206 -13.09 18.26 -37.33
CA SER A 206 -13.31 18.61 -38.73
C SER A 206 -12.35 19.69 -39.26
N CYS A 207 -11.56 20.28 -38.35
CA CYS A 207 -10.60 21.34 -38.66
C CYS A 207 -9.14 20.82 -38.83
N CYS A 208 -8.86 19.53 -38.68
CA CYS A 208 -7.51 18.97 -38.94
C CYS A 208 -7.51 18.13 -40.22
N PRO A 209 -7.13 18.68 -41.40
CA PRO A 209 -7.13 17.92 -42.65
C PRO A 209 -6.06 16.80 -42.69
N TRP A 210 -5.22 16.70 -41.68
CA TRP A 210 -4.06 15.79 -41.65
C TRP A 210 -4.36 14.40 -41.07
N PHE A 211 -5.58 14.14 -40.56
CA PHE A 211 -5.95 12.83 -39.98
C PHE A 211 -7.02 12.07 -40.80
N LYS A 212 -7.03 12.27 -42.13
CA LYS A 212 -7.74 11.33 -42.99
C LYS A 212 -6.77 10.28 -43.53
N LYS A 213 -6.71 9.15 -42.82
CA LYS A 213 -6.29 7.86 -43.41
C LYS A 213 -7.26 6.81 -42.96
#